data_1249fbadc51579e23bf92d51e0357f25
#
_entry.id   1249fbadc51579e23bf92d51e0357f25
#
_cell.length_a   1.000
_cell.length_b   1.000
_cell.length_c   1.000
_cell.angle_alpha   90.00
_cell.angle_beta   90.00
_cell.angle_gamma   90.00
#
_symmetry.space_group_name_H-M   'P 1'
#
loop_
_entity.id
_entity.type
_entity.pdbx_description
1 polymer ?
#
loop_
_entity_poly.entity_id
_entity_poly.type
_entity_poly.pdbx_seq_one_letter_code
_entity_poly.pdbx_strand_id
1 'polypeptide(L)'
;MTDRGSDGATVESEDLDTNRDNSVDASPQRVLITGGAGFIGSHLSELLLDRGHHVTVVDNFSTGLRSNPARVRAVATRHPRYEVIEGGVSEVLPTLSPERFDRVYHLAAAVGVRLVVEKPIHTIETNIEETSVVLRFAAARALPILIASTSEVYGKGVRVPMREDDDVVYGATSYSRWCYACSKAIDEYLALAYHRESGLPAVIVRFFNTVGPRQIGEYGMVLPRFVRAAMAGEDLEVHGDGRQSRCFCDVRDVVRALPMLIGNPACAGGVFNLGRDEIISIKDLAELVVATLGSRSRIRMVPYEKAFAAGFDDLAVRQPDLTRIRGAIGFAPSIPLVQTIRDLAAELTEREGEVADMVAAGGAR
;
A
#
# COMPACT_ATOMS: atom_id res chain seq x y z
N MET A 1 6.96 -42.23 -62.22
CA MET A 1 7.56 -42.98 -61.14
C MET A 1 8.48 -42.05 -60.41
N THR A 2 8.23 -41.60 -59.19
CA THR A 2 7.48 -42.03 -58.03
C THR A 2 7.12 -40.81 -57.21
N ASP A 3 5.91 -40.82 -56.79
CA ASP A 3 5.22 -40.06 -55.79
C ASP A 3 5.87 -40.13 -54.39
N ARG A 4 5.90 -39.01 -53.61
CA ARG A 4 5.93 -38.96 -52.12
C ARG A 4 5.55 -37.55 -51.69
N GLY A 5 4.34 -37.25 -51.26
CA GLY A 5 3.92 -37.54 -49.91
C GLY A 5 4.20 -36.32 -49.02
N SER A 6 3.25 -35.36 -49.01
CA SER A 6 3.23 -34.22 -48.09
C SER A 6 2.67 -34.65 -46.72
N ASP A 7 3.50 -34.76 -45.72
CA ASP A 7 3.05 -34.86 -44.33
C ASP A 7 2.90 -33.45 -43.71
N GLY A 8 1.66 -33.06 -43.51
CA GLY A 8 1.30 -31.90 -42.74
C GLY A 8 1.44 -32.17 -41.23
N ALA A 9 2.41 -31.57 -40.61
CA ALA A 9 2.51 -31.51 -39.16
C ALA A 9 1.62 -30.36 -38.64
N THR A 10 0.50 -30.72 -38.05
CA THR A 10 -0.31 -29.83 -37.20
C THR A 10 0.50 -29.53 -35.95
N VAL A 11 0.91 -28.26 -35.80
CA VAL A 11 1.44 -27.72 -34.55
C VAL A 11 0.28 -27.49 -33.63
N GLU A 12 0.11 -28.35 -32.61
CA GLU A 12 -0.74 -28.09 -31.48
C GLU A 12 -0.23 -26.87 -30.73
N SER A 13 -1.07 -25.85 -30.60
CA SER A 13 -0.84 -24.70 -29.74
C SER A 13 -0.91 -25.18 -28.29
N GLU A 14 0.24 -25.39 -27.66
CA GLU A 14 0.32 -25.51 -26.20
C GLU A 14 -0.05 -24.15 -25.60
N ASP A 15 -1.24 -24.10 -25.02
CA ASP A 15 -1.69 -23.04 -24.12
C ASP A 15 -0.74 -22.96 -22.94
N LEU A 16 0.14 -21.95 -22.94
CA LEU A 16 0.97 -21.59 -21.80
C LEU A 16 0.11 -20.91 -20.71
N ASP A 17 -0.71 -21.73 -20.05
CA ASP A 17 -1.31 -21.36 -18.76
C ASP A 17 -0.24 -21.53 -17.65
N THR A 18 0.76 -20.64 -17.65
CA THR A 18 1.82 -20.59 -16.62
C THR A 18 1.48 -19.55 -15.56
N ASN A 19 0.29 -19.64 -14.96
CA ASN A 19 -0.02 -18.86 -13.77
C ASN A 19 -0.39 -19.77 -12.60
N ARG A 20 0.46 -20.76 -12.30
CA ARG A 20 0.39 -21.47 -11.01
C ARG A 20 1.04 -20.56 -9.97
N ASP A 21 0.20 -19.74 -9.32
CA ASP A 21 0.50 -19.07 -8.07
C ASP A 21 0.96 -20.17 -7.08
N ASN A 22 2.28 -20.23 -6.82
CA ASN A 22 2.84 -21.15 -5.86
C ASN A 22 2.27 -20.80 -4.48
N SER A 23 1.21 -21.49 -4.09
CA SER A 23 0.55 -21.34 -2.81
C SER A 23 1.54 -21.63 -1.67
N VAL A 24 2.00 -20.58 -1.02
CA VAL A 24 2.94 -20.65 0.12
C VAL A 24 2.29 -21.31 1.35
N ASP A 25 0.95 -21.49 1.39
CA ASP A 25 0.23 -22.08 2.50
C ASP A 25 -0.84 -23.07 2.05
N ALA A 26 -0.60 -24.34 2.29
CA ALA A 26 -1.56 -25.43 1.98
C ALA A 26 -2.74 -25.52 2.96
N SER A 27 -2.71 -24.82 4.10
CA SER A 27 -3.77 -24.85 5.13
C SER A 27 -4.28 -23.45 5.49
N PRO A 28 -5.61 -23.31 5.81
CA PRO A 28 -6.18 -22.06 6.28
C PRO A 28 -5.46 -21.52 7.51
N GLN A 29 -5.07 -20.27 7.48
CA GLN A 29 -4.41 -19.58 8.60
C GLN A 29 -5.31 -18.51 9.21
N ARG A 30 -5.11 -18.21 10.48
CA ARG A 30 -5.78 -17.15 11.23
C ARG A 30 -4.90 -15.92 11.23
N VAL A 31 -5.32 -14.91 10.51
CA VAL A 31 -4.51 -13.72 10.22
C VAL A 31 -5.11 -12.51 10.94
N LEU A 32 -4.24 -11.78 11.65
CA LEU A 32 -4.57 -10.46 12.20
C LEU A 32 -4.04 -9.37 11.28
N ILE A 33 -4.91 -8.41 10.91
CA ILE A 33 -4.54 -7.23 10.14
C ILE A 33 -4.92 -5.98 10.94
N THR A 34 -3.96 -5.20 11.40
CA THR A 34 -4.24 -3.87 11.92
C THR A 34 -4.28 -2.86 10.77
N GLY A 35 -5.22 -1.92 10.77
CA GLY A 35 -5.43 -1.03 9.63
C GLY A 35 -6.11 -1.72 8.44
N GLY A 36 -6.86 -2.82 8.68
CA GLY A 36 -7.46 -3.64 7.64
C GLY A 36 -8.66 -3.02 6.93
N ALA A 37 -9.26 -1.95 7.46
CA ALA A 37 -10.28 -1.14 6.79
C ALA A 37 -9.68 -0.03 5.90
N GLY A 38 -8.36 0.17 5.96
CA GLY A 38 -7.63 1.10 5.12
C GLY A 38 -7.49 0.62 3.68
N PHE A 39 -6.80 1.45 2.86
CA PHE A 39 -6.57 1.20 1.44
C PHE A 39 -5.89 -0.15 1.19
N ILE A 40 -4.65 -0.33 1.65
CA ILE A 40 -3.88 -1.57 1.43
C ILE A 40 -4.50 -2.74 2.21
N GLY A 41 -4.93 -2.50 3.46
CA GLY A 41 -5.46 -3.52 4.34
C GLY A 41 -6.73 -4.19 3.82
N SER A 42 -7.63 -3.44 3.17
CA SER A 42 -8.86 -4.00 2.60
C SER A 42 -8.59 -4.91 1.39
N HIS A 43 -7.63 -4.56 0.53
CA HIS A 43 -7.20 -5.42 -0.58
C HIS A 43 -6.47 -6.68 -0.08
N LEU A 44 -5.63 -6.54 0.96
CA LEU A 44 -4.98 -7.70 1.57
C LEU A 44 -6.00 -8.64 2.22
N SER A 45 -7.02 -8.08 2.89
CA SER A 45 -8.11 -8.86 3.49
C SER A 45 -8.84 -9.70 2.44
N GLU A 46 -9.19 -9.12 1.29
CA GLU A 46 -9.80 -9.86 0.17
C GLU A 46 -8.90 -10.99 -0.32
N LEU A 47 -7.65 -10.67 -0.64
CA LEU A 47 -6.70 -11.65 -1.14
C LEU A 47 -6.54 -12.85 -0.19
N LEU A 48 -6.45 -12.60 1.13
CA LEU A 48 -6.28 -13.65 2.13
C LEU A 48 -7.56 -14.48 2.31
N LEU A 49 -8.73 -13.85 2.25
CA LEU A 49 -10.02 -14.55 2.29
C LEU A 49 -10.22 -15.43 1.04
N ASP A 50 -9.87 -14.94 -0.15
CA ASP A 50 -9.93 -15.70 -1.41
C ASP A 50 -9.00 -16.92 -1.38
N ARG A 51 -7.88 -16.85 -0.65
CA ARG A 51 -6.99 -17.98 -0.38
C ARG A 51 -7.48 -18.91 0.74
N GLY A 52 -8.66 -18.65 1.31
CA GLY A 52 -9.27 -19.49 2.33
C GLY A 52 -8.80 -19.23 3.76
N HIS A 53 -8.05 -18.15 4.02
CA HIS A 53 -7.61 -17.79 5.37
C HIS A 53 -8.75 -17.18 6.18
N HIS A 54 -8.58 -17.13 7.51
CA HIS A 54 -9.44 -16.41 8.45
C HIS A 54 -8.84 -15.06 8.72
N VAL A 55 -9.56 -13.98 8.51
CA VAL A 55 -9.06 -12.62 8.67
C VAL A 55 -9.80 -11.90 9.80
N THR A 56 -9.04 -11.47 10.81
CA THR A 56 -9.51 -10.54 11.83
C THR A 56 -8.84 -9.19 11.60
N VAL A 57 -9.65 -8.15 11.46
CA VAL A 57 -9.22 -6.77 11.27
C VAL A 57 -9.41 -5.99 12.56
N VAL A 58 -8.40 -5.18 12.93
CA VAL A 58 -8.49 -4.14 13.96
C VAL A 58 -8.28 -2.79 13.28
N ASP A 59 -9.26 -1.88 13.39
CA ASP A 59 -9.22 -0.57 12.74
C ASP A 59 -10.09 0.44 13.52
N ASN A 60 -9.59 1.65 13.74
CA ASN A 60 -10.34 2.73 14.39
C ASN A 60 -11.05 3.65 13.39
N PHE A 61 -10.96 3.37 12.10
CA PHE A 61 -11.54 4.13 11.00
C PHE A 61 -11.12 5.60 10.94
N SER A 62 -9.98 5.96 11.51
CA SER A 62 -9.45 7.33 11.45
C SER A 62 -9.07 7.76 10.03
N THR A 63 -8.59 6.82 9.22
CA THR A 63 -8.27 6.98 7.80
C THR A 63 -8.91 5.89 6.92
N GLY A 64 -9.37 4.81 7.51
CA GLY A 64 -10.08 3.71 6.86
C GLY A 64 -11.52 4.08 6.49
N LEU A 65 -12.02 3.54 5.39
CA LEU A 65 -13.39 3.73 4.97
C LEU A 65 -14.30 2.68 5.60
N ARG A 66 -15.40 3.11 6.23
CA ARG A 66 -16.42 2.20 6.79
C ARG A 66 -17.09 1.32 5.72
N SER A 67 -17.06 1.73 4.45
CA SER A 67 -17.54 0.92 3.32
C SER A 67 -16.59 -0.23 2.95
N ASN A 68 -15.29 -0.13 3.22
CA ASN A 68 -14.32 -1.17 2.85
C ASN A 68 -14.63 -2.54 3.47
N PRO A 69 -14.92 -2.68 4.79
CA PRO A 69 -15.34 -3.96 5.37
C PRO A 69 -16.61 -4.55 4.72
N ALA A 70 -17.58 -3.71 4.34
CA ALA A 70 -18.78 -4.18 3.66
C ALA A 70 -18.46 -4.73 2.26
N ARG A 71 -17.59 -4.07 1.51
CA ARG A 71 -17.10 -4.52 0.20
C ARG A 71 -16.32 -5.83 0.31
N VAL A 72 -15.40 -5.93 1.28
CA VAL A 72 -14.66 -7.17 1.57
C VAL A 72 -15.62 -8.32 1.87
N ARG A 73 -16.67 -8.09 2.69
CA ARG A 73 -17.69 -9.11 2.97
C ARG A 73 -18.48 -9.52 1.74
N ALA A 74 -18.81 -8.59 0.85
CA ALA A 74 -19.56 -8.86 -0.37
C ALA A 74 -18.79 -9.78 -1.33
N VAL A 75 -17.47 -9.59 -1.45
CA VAL A 75 -16.58 -10.47 -2.24
C VAL A 75 -16.37 -11.79 -1.52
N ALA A 76 -16.19 -11.76 -0.20
CA ALA A 76 -15.93 -12.91 0.65
C ALA A 76 -17.17 -13.75 0.99
N THR A 77 -18.28 -13.64 0.25
CA THR A 77 -19.53 -14.41 0.52
C THR A 77 -19.34 -15.93 0.59
N ARG A 78 -18.26 -16.45 0.03
CA ARG A 78 -17.87 -17.86 0.10
C ARG A 78 -17.08 -18.22 1.37
N HIS A 79 -16.70 -17.23 2.19
CA HIS A 79 -15.79 -17.42 3.34
C HIS A 79 -16.35 -16.74 4.59
N PRO A 80 -17.01 -17.46 5.53
CA PRO A 80 -17.67 -16.90 6.71
C PRO A 80 -16.69 -16.41 7.81
N ARG A 81 -15.43 -16.13 7.48
CA ARG A 81 -14.32 -15.97 8.45
C ARG A 81 -13.64 -14.61 8.36
N TYR A 82 -14.47 -13.57 8.26
CA TYR A 82 -14.03 -12.17 8.30
C TYR A 82 -14.63 -11.46 9.51
N GLU A 83 -13.77 -11.08 10.46
CA GLU A 83 -14.13 -10.36 11.67
C GLU A 83 -13.52 -8.95 11.62
N VAL A 84 -14.29 -7.95 12.02
CA VAL A 84 -13.81 -6.56 12.16
C VAL A 84 -14.07 -6.10 13.58
N ILE A 85 -13.01 -5.70 14.26
CA ILE A 85 -13.03 -5.15 15.62
C ILE A 85 -12.70 -3.66 15.50
N GLU A 86 -13.67 -2.81 15.82
CA GLU A 86 -13.50 -1.36 15.82
C GLU A 86 -12.77 -0.90 17.08
N GLY A 87 -11.66 -0.20 16.93
CA GLY A 87 -10.88 0.39 18.01
C GLY A 87 -9.43 0.63 17.66
N GLY A 88 -8.72 1.37 18.48
CA GLY A 88 -7.28 1.57 18.40
C GLY A 88 -6.51 0.27 18.65
N VAL A 89 -5.37 0.13 18.01
CA VAL A 89 -4.53 -1.08 18.17
C VAL A 89 -4.09 -1.24 19.63
N SER A 90 -3.68 -0.15 20.28
CA SER A 90 -3.27 -0.15 21.68
C SER A 90 -4.41 -0.48 22.67
N GLU A 91 -5.66 -0.25 22.28
CA GLU A 91 -6.84 -0.55 23.09
C GLU A 91 -7.31 -2.01 22.89
N VAL A 92 -7.34 -2.46 21.63
CA VAL A 92 -7.92 -3.75 21.25
C VAL A 92 -6.97 -4.91 21.50
N LEU A 93 -5.70 -4.82 21.10
CA LEU A 93 -4.78 -5.95 21.17
C LEU A 93 -4.59 -6.52 22.59
N PRO A 94 -4.54 -5.72 23.67
CA PRO A 94 -4.48 -6.26 25.04
C PRO A 94 -5.67 -7.14 25.44
N THR A 95 -6.81 -7.03 24.74
CA THR A 95 -8.01 -7.84 24.99
C THR A 95 -8.02 -9.16 24.20
N LEU A 96 -7.11 -9.30 23.23
CA LEU A 96 -7.01 -10.48 22.38
C LEU A 96 -5.90 -11.43 22.86
N SER A 97 -6.15 -12.73 22.71
CA SER A 97 -5.08 -13.73 22.91
C SER A 97 -4.26 -13.90 21.63
N PRO A 98 -2.90 -13.83 21.68
CA PRO A 98 -2.04 -14.15 20.55
C PRO A 98 -2.25 -15.56 19.99
N GLU A 99 -2.79 -16.49 20.80
CA GLU A 99 -3.09 -17.88 20.40
C GLU A 99 -4.19 -17.98 19.34
N ARG A 100 -4.96 -16.94 19.15
CA ARG A 100 -5.99 -16.87 18.10
C ARG A 100 -5.40 -16.75 16.71
N PHE A 101 -4.11 -16.41 16.57
CA PHE A 101 -3.51 -16.01 15.31
C PHE A 101 -2.27 -16.83 14.97
N ASP A 102 -2.01 -16.94 13.68
CA ASP A 102 -0.86 -17.61 13.10
C ASP A 102 0.11 -16.60 12.45
N ARG A 103 -0.40 -15.40 12.05
CA ARG A 103 0.37 -14.29 11.44
C ARG A 103 -0.25 -12.93 11.75
N VAL A 104 0.60 -11.89 11.69
CA VAL A 104 0.19 -10.49 11.91
C VAL A 104 0.69 -9.62 10.76
N TYR A 105 -0.21 -8.79 10.20
CA TYR A 105 0.14 -7.69 9.30
C TYR A 105 -0.18 -6.38 10.00
N HIS A 106 0.84 -5.61 10.33
CA HIS A 106 0.67 -4.29 10.95
C HIS A 106 0.72 -3.21 9.89
N LEU A 107 -0.47 -2.80 9.42
CA LEU A 107 -0.66 -1.76 8.40
C LEU A 107 -1.28 -0.48 8.99
N ALA A 108 -1.72 -0.51 10.26
CA ALA A 108 -2.21 0.68 10.95
C ALA A 108 -1.08 1.69 11.13
N ALA A 109 -1.35 2.95 10.80
CA ALA A 109 -0.46 4.07 11.03
C ALA A 109 -1.23 5.39 10.92
N ALA A 110 -0.81 6.40 11.66
CA ALA A 110 -1.20 7.78 11.43
C ALA A 110 -0.37 8.31 10.23
N VAL A 111 -0.98 8.30 9.02
CA VAL A 111 -0.32 8.59 7.75
C VAL A 111 -1.07 9.65 6.94
N GLY A 112 -0.31 10.40 6.13
CA GLY A 112 -0.81 11.42 5.22
C GLY A 112 -0.12 12.76 5.45
N VAL A 113 0.36 13.39 4.36
CA VAL A 113 1.17 14.61 4.41
C VAL A 113 0.49 15.71 5.22
N ARG A 114 -0.82 15.88 5.03
CA ARG A 114 -1.61 16.88 5.76
C ARG A 114 -1.69 16.57 7.25
N LEU A 115 -2.00 15.32 7.62
CA LEU A 115 -2.11 14.89 9.02
C LEU A 115 -0.77 15.06 9.76
N VAL A 116 0.34 14.68 9.12
CA VAL A 116 1.70 14.82 9.67
C VAL A 116 2.04 16.27 10.00
N VAL A 117 1.64 17.21 9.14
CA VAL A 117 1.92 18.65 9.34
C VAL A 117 0.97 19.27 10.38
N GLU A 118 -0.33 18.92 10.34
CA GLU A 118 -1.34 19.51 11.21
C GLU A 118 -1.35 18.90 12.63
N LYS A 119 -1.01 17.60 12.77
CA LYS A 119 -1.06 16.86 14.04
C LYS A 119 0.21 16.03 14.29
N PRO A 120 1.40 16.65 14.37
CA PRO A 120 2.67 15.92 14.48
C PRO A 120 2.78 15.11 15.78
N ILE A 121 2.29 15.62 16.91
CA ILE A 121 2.31 14.89 18.20
C ILE A 121 1.52 13.57 18.03
N HIS A 122 0.28 13.64 17.58
CA HIS A 122 -0.56 12.48 17.35
C HIS A 122 0.11 11.48 16.39
N THR A 123 0.72 11.96 15.31
CA THR A 123 1.40 11.08 14.34
C THR A 123 2.57 10.32 14.97
N ILE A 124 3.41 11.00 15.76
CA ILE A 124 4.59 10.39 16.40
C ILE A 124 4.14 9.36 17.44
N GLU A 125 3.29 9.78 18.38
CA GLU A 125 2.87 8.95 19.50
C GLU A 125 2.12 7.70 19.01
N THR A 126 1.12 7.87 18.12
CA THR A 126 0.32 6.76 17.60
C THR A 126 1.19 5.73 16.88
N ASN A 127 2.09 6.15 15.98
CA ASN A 127 2.91 5.20 15.22
C ASN A 127 3.81 4.37 16.15
N ILE A 128 4.53 5.02 17.08
CA ILE A 128 5.46 4.34 17.98
C ILE A 128 4.71 3.44 18.98
N GLU A 129 3.64 3.94 19.58
CA GLU A 129 2.85 3.19 20.58
C GLU A 129 2.21 1.96 19.95
N GLU A 130 1.47 2.13 18.85
CA GLU A 130 0.78 1.01 18.19
C GLU A 130 1.77 -0.05 17.70
N THR A 131 2.88 0.34 17.08
CA THR A 131 3.93 -0.61 16.67
C THR A 131 4.53 -1.34 17.87
N SER A 132 4.80 -0.64 18.97
CA SER A 132 5.32 -1.25 20.20
C SER A 132 4.35 -2.29 20.79
N VAL A 133 3.04 -1.98 20.79
CA VAL A 133 1.99 -2.92 21.29
C VAL A 133 1.92 -4.15 20.39
N VAL A 134 1.90 -3.97 19.07
CA VAL A 134 1.82 -5.10 18.12
C VAL A 134 3.05 -6.00 18.20
N LEU A 135 4.25 -5.43 18.33
CA LEU A 135 5.47 -6.21 18.46
C LEU A 135 5.49 -7.04 19.74
N ARG A 136 5.08 -6.47 20.88
CA ARG A 136 4.91 -7.24 22.14
C ARG A 136 3.89 -8.36 21.98
N PHE A 137 2.75 -8.09 21.34
CA PHE A 137 1.72 -9.08 21.08
C PHE A 137 2.25 -10.24 20.23
N ALA A 138 2.94 -9.94 19.14
CA ALA A 138 3.50 -10.97 18.26
C ALA A 138 4.64 -11.75 18.95
N ALA A 139 5.50 -11.08 19.72
CA ALA A 139 6.62 -11.69 20.41
C ALA A 139 6.18 -12.71 21.49
N ALA A 140 5.00 -12.54 22.10
CA ALA A 140 4.47 -13.45 23.11
C ALA A 140 4.37 -14.93 22.62
N ARG A 141 4.28 -15.12 21.27
CA ARG A 141 4.24 -16.45 20.65
C ARG A 141 5.16 -16.59 19.43
N ALA A 142 6.10 -15.68 19.26
CA ALA A 142 6.96 -15.61 18.07
C ALA A 142 6.14 -15.67 16.76
N LEU A 143 4.97 -14.98 16.71
CA LEU A 143 4.13 -14.93 15.51
C LEU A 143 4.88 -14.18 14.39
N PRO A 144 4.97 -14.76 13.18
CA PRO A 144 5.45 -14.02 12.02
C PRO A 144 4.68 -12.70 11.88
N ILE A 145 5.42 -11.61 11.75
CA ILE A 145 4.84 -10.26 11.65
C ILE A 145 5.45 -9.47 10.50
N LEU A 146 4.57 -8.80 9.73
CA LEU A 146 4.99 -7.84 8.73
C LEU A 146 4.66 -6.44 9.22
N ILE A 147 5.67 -5.56 9.22
CA ILE A 147 5.56 -4.15 9.61
C ILE A 147 5.56 -3.27 8.36
N ALA A 148 4.49 -2.50 8.20
CA ALA A 148 4.41 -1.47 7.17
C ALA A 148 5.31 -0.29 7.52
N SER A 149 6.36 -0.10 6.70
CA SER A 149 7.19 1.10 6.68
C SER A 149 6.93 1.89 5.38
N THR A 150 7.77 2.83 5.07
CA THR A 150 7.57 3.78 3.98
C THR A 150 8.89 4.18 3.33
N SER A 151 8.86 4.53 2.05
CA SER A 151 10.01 5.17 1.39
C SER A 151 10.39 6.54 1.98
N GLU A 152 9.53 7.13 2.81
CA GLU A 152 9.84 8.38 3.53
C GLU A 152 11.01 8.21 4.51
N VAL A 153 11.29 6.98 5.01
CA VAL A 153 12.40 6.72 5.93
C VAL A 153 13.77 7.05 5.33
N TYR A 154 13.92 7.06 4.01
CA TYR A 154 15.16 7.49 3.37
C TYR A 154 15.43 8.99 3.54
N GLY A 155 14.42 9.78 3.95
CA GLY A 155 14.56 11.21 4.09
C GLY A 155 14.95 11.88 2.79
N LYS A 156 16.08 12.59 2.78
CA LYS A 156 16.61 13.26 1.58
C LYS A 156 17.24 12.30 0.57
N GLY A 157 17.46 11.04 0.97
CA GLY A 157 18.11 10.03 0.15
C GLY A 157 19.57 10.33 -0.16
N VAL A 158 20.42 9.32 -0.19
CA VAL A 158 21.85 9.47 -0.52
C VAL A 158 22.15 9.08 -1.97
N ARG A 159 21.26 8.30 -2.57
CA ARG A 159 21.35 7.85 -3.97
C ARG A 159 19.97 7.53 -4.58
N VAL A 160 19.97 7.35 -5.89
CA VAL A 160 18.83 6.85 -6.69
C VAL A 160 19.37 5.80 -7.67
N PRO A 161 18.75 4.60 -7.76
CA PRO A 161 17.62 4.11 -6.94
C PRO A 161 18.02 3.88 -5.47
N MET A 162 17.02 4.02 -4.55
CA MET A 162 17.18 3.88 -3.10
C MET A 162 17.27 2.42 -2.70
N ARG A 163 18.26 2.05 -1.88
CA ARG A 163 18.48 0.68 -1.42
C ARG A 163 18.20 0.57 0.08
N GLU A 164 17.81 -0.61 0.51
CA GLU A 164 17.43 -0.85 1.91
C GLU A 164 18.58 -0.67 2.92
N ASP A 165 19.81 -0.76 2.45
CA ASP A 165 21.05 -0.53 3.23
C ASP A 165 21.59 0.90 3.12
N ASP A 166 20.86 1.82 2.48
CA ASP A 166 21.25 3.23 2.43
C ASP A 166 21.05 3.91 3.77
N ASP A 167 21.94 4.87 4.07
CA ASP A 167 21.79 5.77 5.21
C ASP A 167 20.52 6.62 5.08
N VAL A 168 19.86 6.87 6.23
CA VAL A 168 18.72 7.77 6.30
C VAL A 168 19.18 9.18 6.65
N VAL A 169 18.76 10.18 5.86
CA VAL A 169 19.19 11.57 6.02
C VAL A 169 17.99 12.48 6.15
N TYR A 170 17.76 13.02 7.33
CA TYR A 170 16.66 13.95 7.60
C TYR A 170 17.11 15.40 7.60
N GLY A 171 16.15 16.33 7.50
CA GLY A 171 16.37 17.74 7.75
C GLY A 171 16.36 18.10 9.23
N ALA A 172 16.43 19.40 9.52
CA ALA A 172 16.39 19.89 10.89
C ALA A 172 15.07 19.49 11.60
N THR A 173 15.17 19.15 12.89
CA THR A 173 13.99 18.74 13.71
C THR A 173 12.97 19.84 13.92
N SER A 174 13.32 21.11 13.63
CA SER A 174 12.39 22.23 13.58
C SER A 174 11.34 22.13 12.45
N TYR A 175 11.54 21.25 11.46
CA TYR A 175 10.59 20.99 10.39
C TYR A 175 9.81 19.70 10.66
N SER A 176 8.51 19.81 10.94
CA SER A 176 7.64 18.68 11.22
C SER A 176 7.52 17.66 10.08
N ARG A 177 7.90 18.03 8.86
CA ARG A 177 7.91 17.18 7.67
C ARG A 177 8.56 15.80 7.91
N TRP A 178 9.60 15.76 8.73
CA TRP A 178 10.40 14.55 8.95
C TRP A 178 9.89 13.66 10.10
N CYS A 179 8.95 14.16 10.93
CA CYS A 179 8.52 13.43 12.13
C CYS A 179 7.88 12.07 11.80
N TYR A 180 7.11 11.98 10.71
CA TYR A 180 6.56 10.71 10.24
C TYR A 180 7.65 9.73 9.80
N ALA A 181 8.62 10.19 9.01
CA ALA A 181 9.74 9.38 8.57
C ALA A 181 10.57 8.86 9.76
N CYS A 182 10.82 9.73 10.75
CA CYS A 182 11.52 9.35 11.99
C CYS A 182 10.71 8.34 12.81
N SER A 183 9.38 8.52 12.98
CA SER A 183 8.57 7.55 13.72
C SER A 183 8.58 6.18 13.05
N LYS A 184 8.48 6.11 11.72
CA LYS A 184 8.55 4.86 10.97
C LYS A 184 9.96 4.23 11.01
N ALA A 185 11.03 5.03 11.04
CA ALA A 185 12.38 4.51 11.26
C ALA A 185 12.54 3.89 12.66
N ILE A 186 11.94 4.50 13.70
CA ILE A 186 11.89 3.92 15.04
C ILE A 186 11.14 2.59 15.04
N ASP A 187 10.02 2.48 14.32
CA ASP A 187 9.27 1.23 14.15
C ASP A 187 10.14 0.12 13.53
N GLU A 188 10.95 0.46 12.50
CA GLU A 188 11.91 -0.48 11.91
C GLU A 188 12.96 -0.93 12.92
N TYR A 189 13.58 0.02 13.66
CA TYR A 189 14.56 -0.31 14.70
C TYR A 189 13.98 -1.22 15.77
N LEU A 190 12.74 -0.95 16.23
CA LEU A 190 12.05 -1.80 17.21
C LEU A 190 11.82 -3.20 16.67
N ALA A 191 11.31 -3.35 15.46
CA ALA A 191 11.06 -4.66 14.86
C ALA A 191 12.35 -5.48 14.69
N LEU A 192 13.43 -4.83 14.23
CA LEU A 192 14.75 -5.47 14.11
C LEU A 192 15.36 -5.82 15.47
N ALA A 193 15.13 -5.01 16.52
CA ALA A 193 15.56 -5.32 17.88
C ALA A 193 14.83 -6.57 18.42
N TYR A 194 13.50 -6.63 18.27
CA TYR A 194 12.72 -7.82 18.62
C TYR A 194 13.19 -9.08 17.87
N HIS A 195 13.50 -8.93 16.58
CA HIS A 195 14.05 -10.05 15.81
C HIS A 195 15.38 -10.53 16.41
N ARG A 196 16.33 -9.63 16.70
CA ARG A 196 17.66 -9.97 17.22
C ARG A 196 17.62 -10.54 18.64
N GLU A 197 16.80 -9.98 19.52
CA GLU A 197 16.79 -10.28 20.95
C GLU A 197 15.87 -11.45 21.31
N SER A 198 14.73 -11.59 20.63
CA SER A 198 13.72 -12.60 20.93
C SER A 198 13.46 -13.60 19.80
N GLY A 199 14.14 -13.46 18.67
CA GLY A 199 13.92 -14.33 17.50
C GLY A 199 12.58 -14.12 16.82
N LEU A 200 11.88 -12.98 17.06
CA LEU A 200 10.61 -12.68 16.40
C LEU A 200 10.79 -12.67 14.87
N PRO A 201 10.02 -13.48 14.11
CA PRO A 201 10.10 -13.48 12.66
C PRO A 201 9.45 -12.20 12.08
N ALA A 202 10.14 -11.06 12.19
CA ALA A 202 9.67 -9.77 11.73
C ALA A 202 10.19 -9.48 10.30
N VAL A 203 9.30 -9.05 9.43
CA VAL A 203 9.61 -8.57 8.07
C VAL A 203 9.18 -7.11 7.97
N ILE A 204 10.05 -6.25 7.46
CA ILE A 204 9.76 -4.83 7.28
C ILE A 204 9.61 -4.53 5.80
N VAL A 205 8.55 -3.80 5.43
CA VAL A 205 8.28 -3.42 4.04
C VAL A 205 8.19 -1.91 3.91
N ARG A 206 9.12 -1.31 3.15
CA ARG A 206 9.10 0.11 2.77
C ARG A 206 8.27 0.29 1.51
N PHE A 207 7.05 0.75 1.66
CA PHE A 207 6.15 1.01 0.52
C PHE A 207 6.58 2.24 -0.27
N PHE A 208 6.59 2.10 -1.61
CA PHE A 208 6.78 3.19 -2.57
C PHE A 208 5.47 3.44 -3.29
N ASN A 209 4.91 4.66 -3.17
CA ASN A 209 3.70 5.17 -3.82
C ASN A 209 2.74 4.09 -4.33
N THR A 210 2.16 3.35 -3.42
CA THR A 210 1.09 2.41 -3.73
C THR A 210 -0.15 3.19 -4.16
N VAL A 211 -0.76 2.80 -5.28
CA VAL A 211 -1.94 3.47 -5.88
C VAL A 211 -2.99 2.46 -6.32
N GLY A 212 -4.23 2.90 -6.47
CA GLY A 212 -5.30 2.05 -6.99
C GLY A 212 -6.66 2.29 -6.35
N PRO A 213 -7.65 1.43 -6.66
CA PRO A 213 -9.00 1.49 -6.09
C PRO A 213 -9.00 1.58 -4.57
N ARG A 214 -9.97 2.25 -3.96
CA ARG A 214 -10.12 2.53 -2.52
C ARG A 214 -9.09 3.50 -1.93
N GLN A 215 -8.19 4.05 -2.74
CA GLN A 215 -7.29 5.10 -2.26
C GLN A 215 -8.03 6.42 -2.09
N ILE A 216 -7.90 7.05 -0.90
CA ILE A 216 -8.53 8.34 -0.62
C ILE A 216 -7.57 9.47 -1.02
N GLY A 217 -8.05 10.42 -1.83
CA GLY A 217 -7.25 11.57 -2.27
C GLY A 217 -7.07 12.69 -1.24
N GLU A 218 -7.74 12.62 -0.08
CA GLU A 218 -7.85 13.72 0.90
C GLU A 218 -6.53 14.06 1.61
N TYR A 219 -5.60 13.11 1.66
CA TYR A 219 -4.33 13.27 2.39
C TYR A 219 -3.14 13.70 1.52
N GLY A 220 -3.40 14.32 0.37
CA GLY A 220 -2.35 14.85 -0.52
C GLY A 220 -1.79 13.86 -1.53
N MET A 221 -2.47 12.73 -1.75
CA MET A 221 -2.07 11.73 -2.75
C MET A 221 -2.32 12.25 -4.18
N VAL A 222 -1.26 12.35 -4.99
CA VAL A 222 -1.30 13.03 -6.29
C VAL A 222 -2.21 12.33 -7.31
N LEU A 223 -2.12 11.00 -7.44
CA LEU A 223 -2.87 10.27 -8.48
C LEU A 223 -4.38 10.32 -8.26
N PRO A 224 -4.96 10.02 -7.08
CA PRO A 224 -6.40 10.15 -6.86
C PRO A 224 -6.91 11.58 -7.06
N ARG A 225 -6.10 12.59 -6.71
CA ARG A 225 -6.43 14.01 -6.94
C ARG A 225 -6.52 14.34 -8.42
N PHE A 226 -5.55 13.88 -9.23
CA PHE A 226 -5.56 14.09 -10.67
C PHE A 226 -6.72 13.37 -11.36
N VAL A 227 -6.99 12.12 -11.00
CA VAL A 227 -8.11 11.36 -11.55
C VAL A 227 -9.43 12.05 -11.24
N ARG A 228 -9.66 12.49 -9.98
CA ARG A 228 -10.89 13.21 -9.61
C ARG A 228 -11.04 14.51 -10.38
N ALA A 229 -9.99 15.32 -10.47
CA ALA A 229 -10.03 16.58 -11.22
C ALA A 229 -10.33 16.32 -12.71
N ALA A 230 -9.69 15.32 -13.31
CA ALA A 230 -9.92 14.96 -14.71
C ALA A 230 -11.37 14.48 -14.98
N MET A 231 -11.96 13.72 -14.07
CA MET A 231 -13.37 13.28 -14.14
C MET A 231 -14.34 14.45 -14.00
N ALA A 232 -14.04 15.41 -13.13
CA ALA A 232 -14.86 16.60 -12.90
C ALA A 232 -14.68 17.68 -14.00
N GLY A 233 -13.73 17.50 -14.92
CA GLY A 233 -13.38 18.54 -15.93
C GLY A 233 -12.66 19.75 -15.34
N GLU A 234 -12.13 19.63 -14.13
CA GLU A 234 -11.36 20.64 -13.42
C GLU A 234 -9.88 20.61 -13.83
N ASP A 235 -9.15 21.71 -13.61
CA ASP A 235 -7.72 21.77 -13.91
C ASP A 235 -6.91 20.84 -12.98
N LEU A 236 -5.95 20.10 -13.56
CA LEU A 236 -4.99 19.31 -12.79
C LEU A 236 -3.86 20.21 -12.29
N GLU A 237 -3.80 20.44 -10.99
CA GLU A 237 -2.77 21.28 -10.38
C GLU A 237 -1.46 20.50 -10.15
N VAL A 238 -0.44 20.85 -10.91
CA VAL A 238 0.92 20.37 -10.78
C VAL A 238 1.74 21.37 -9.98
N HIS A 239 2.25 20.96 -8.81
CA HIS A 239 3.02 21.82 -7.94
C HIS A 239 4.48 21.91 -8.40
N GLY A 240 5.05 23.13 -8.38
CA GLY A 240 6.39 23.41 -8.88
C GLY A 240 6.46 23.37 -10.41
N ASP A 241 7.59 22.88 -10.93
CA ASP A 241 7.84 22.72 -12.37
C ASP A 241 7.40 21.34 -12.91
N GLY A 242 6.89 20.47 -12.04
CA GLY A 242 6.39 19.14 -12.38
C GLY A 242 7.47 18.11 -12.77
N ARG A 243 8.77 18.45 -12.65
CA ARG A 243 9.88 17.55 -12.99
C ARG A 243 10.19 16.52 -11.91
N GLN A 244 9.70 16.73 -10.69
CA GLN A 244 9.83 15.75 -9.63
C GLN A 244 9.22 14.43 -10.09
N SER A 245 9.96 13.33 -9.91
CA SER A 245 9.61 12.02 -10.44
C SER A 245 9.31 11.02 -9.34
N ARG A 246 8.34 10.17 -9.60
CA ARG A 246 7.87 9.11 -8.68
C ARG A 246 7.68 7.80 -9.44
N CYS A 247 7.64 6.71 -8.69
CA CYS A 247 7.22 5.42 -9.17
C CYS A 247 5.85 5.08 -8.57
N PHE A 248 4.96 4.50 -9.34
CA PHE A 248 3.61 4.14 -8.88
C PHE A 248 3.38 2.65 -9.08
N CYS A 249 3.03 1.94 -8.00
CA CYS A 249 2.74 0.52 -8.01
C CYS A 249 1.28 0.28 -7.67
N ASP A 250 0.61 -0.55 -8.46
CA ASP A 250 -0.78 -0.92 -8.18
C ASP A 250 -0.88 -1.70 -6.86
N VAL A 251 -1.90 -1.40 -6.07
CA VAL A 251 -2.15 -2.04 -4.77
C VAL A 251 -2.29 -3.55 -4.88
N ARG A 252 -2.83 -4.06 -5.99
CA ARG A 252 -3.02 -5.49 -6.23
C ARG A 252 -1.68 -6.22 -6.42
N ASP A 253 -0.69 -5.58 -7.07
CA ASP A 253 0.69 -6.08 -7.13
C ASP A 253 1.33 -6.06 -5.73
N VAL A 254 1.12 -4.97 -4.99
CA VAL A 254 1.65 -4.80 -3.63
C VAL A 254 1.13 -5.88 -2.69
N VAL A 255 -0.20 -6.07 -2.61
CA VAL A 255 -0.76 -7.04 -1.63
C VAL A 255 -0.42 -8.49 -1.95
N ARG A 256 -0.11 -8.83 -3.23
CA ARG A 256 0.38 -10.17 -3.58
C ARG A 256 1.75 -10.48 -2.99
N ALA A 257 2.61 -9.48 -2.83
CA ALA A 257 3.96 -9.66 -2.28
C ALA A 257 3.96 -9.89 -0.76
N LEU A 258 2.98 -9.33 -0.02
CA LEU A 258 3.01 -9.36 1.45
C LEU A 258 2.95 -10.79 2.04
N PRO A 259 2.04 -11.68 1.60
CA PRO A 259 2.03 -13.07 2.05
C PRO A 259 3.28 -13.85 1.64
N MET A 260 3.86 -13.55 0.49
CA MET A 260 5.09 -14.20 0.03
C MET A 260 6.29 -13.83 0.91
N LEU A 261 6.40 -12.55 1.31
CA LEU A 261 7.47 -12.08 2.19
C LEU A 261 7.37 -12.68 3.60
N ILE A 262 6.20 -12.59 4.23
CA ILE A 262 6.01 -13.10 5.60
C ILE A 262 6.06 -14.64 5.66
N GLY A 263 5.68 -15.31 4.55
CA GLY A 263 5.71 -16.76 4.42
C GLY A 263 7.09 -17.34 4.13
N ASN A 264 8.06 -16.53 3.76
CA ASN A 264 9.44 -16.97 3.49
C ASN A 264 10.32 -16.76 4.74
N PRO A 265 10.72 -17.83 5.46
CA PRO A 265 11.57 -17.70 6.65
C PRO A 265 12.89 -16.97 6.41
N ALA A 266 13.44 -17.00 5.20
CA ALA A 266 14.64 -16.27 4.84
C ALA A 266 14.46 -14.74 4.79
N CYS A 267 13.22 -14.26 4.79
CA CYS A 267 12.91 -12.83 4.87
C CYS A 267 12.84 -12.30 6.30
N ALA A 268 12.81 -13.17 7.31
CA ALA A 268 12.77 -12.76 8.72
C ALA A 268 14.01 -11.93 9.10
N GLY A 269 13.81 -10.81 9.78
CA GLY A 269 14.85 -9.83 10.09
C GLY A 269 15.24 -8.95 8.89
N GLY A 270 14.57 -9.09 7.75
CA GLY A 270 14.84 -8.33 6.54
C GLY A 270 13.99 -7.07 6.38
N VAL A 271 14.56 -6.08 5.69
CA VAL A 271 13.88 -4.89 5.18
C VAL A 271 13.79 -4.99 3.68
N PHE A 272 12.63 -4.68 3.10
CA PHE A 272 12.36 -4.81 1.67
C PHE A 272 11.69 -3.58 1.11
N ASN A 273 12.23 -3.02 0.04
CA ASN A 273 11.52 -2.04 -0.78
C ASN A 273 10.42 -2.74 -1.58
N LEU A 274 9.22 -2.17 -1.57
CA LEU A 274 8.09 -2.69 -2.33
C LEU A 274 7.45 -1.57 -3.14
N GLY A 275 7.43 -1.75 -4.46
CA GLY A 275 6.92 -0.76 -5.40
C GLY A 275 7.20 -1.13 -6.85
N ARG A 276 7.18 -0.14 -7.73
CA ARG A 276 7.61 -0.24 -9.13
C ARG A 276 8.84 0.65 -9.34
N ASP A 277 9.75 0.28 -10.21
CA ASP A 277 10.97 1.03 -10.50
C ASP A 277 10.89 1.90 -11.76
N GLU A 278 9.77 1.85 -12.50
CA GLU A 278 9.50 2.78 -13.60
C GLU A 278 9.17 4.17 -13.05
N ILE A 279 9.98 5.16 -13.40
CA ILE A 279 9.79 6.55 -12.99
C ILE A 279 8.91 7.32 -13.98
N ILE A 280 8.05 8.19 -13.46
CA ILE A 280 7.28 9.15 -14.24
C ILE A 280 7.33 10.51 -13.55
N SER A 281 7.49 11.61 -14.31
CA SER A 281 7.39 12.95 -13.74
C SER A 281 5.95 13.27 -13.35
N ILE A 282 5.74 14.17 -12.39
CA ILE A 282 4.37 14.55 -11.98
C ILE A 282 3.64 15.26 -13.13
N LYS A 283 4.36 15.97 -14.01
CA LYS A 283 3.78 16.56 -15.21
C LYS A 283 3.32 15.48 -16.19
N ASP A 284 4.19 14.49 -16.51
CA ASP A 284 3.85 13.40 -17.43
C ASP A 284 2.72 12.53 -16.85
N LEU A 285 2.66 12.36 -15.53
CA LEU A 285 1.54 11.70 -14.85
C LEU A 285 0.23 12.44 -15.07
N ALA A 286 0.21 13.78 -14.99
CA ALA A 286 -0.99 14.57 -15.26
C ALA A 286 -1.42 14.42 -16.72
N GLU A 287 -0.47 14.47 -17.67
CA GLU A 287 -0.73 14.25 -19.10
C GLU A 287 -1.29 12.83 -19.36
N LEU A 288 -0.71 11.81 -18.70
CA LEU A 288 -1.17 10.43 -18.79
C LEU A 288 -2.61 10.26 -18.27
N VAL A 289 -2.96 10.90 -17.16
CA VAL A 289 -4.32 10.85 -16.59
C VAL A 289 -5.32 11.49 -17.56
N VAL A 290 -5.03 12.71 -18.08
CA VAL A 290 -5.89 13.40 -19.03
C VAL A 290 -6.10 12.55 -20.29
N ALA A 291 -5.02 12.00 -20.86
CA ALA A 291 -5.10 11.15 -22.05
C ALA A 291 -5.87 9.85 -21.81
N THR A 292 -5.62 9.18 -20.68
CA THR A 292 -6.25 7.88 -20.32
C THR A 292 -7.76 8.02 -20.15
N LEU A 293 -8.22 9.12 -19.56
CA LEU A 293 -9.64 9.37 -19.27
C LEU A 293 -10.34 10.15 -20.38
N GLY A 294 -9.62 10.57 -21.43
CA GLY A 294 -10.18 11.40 -22.51
C GLY A 294 -10.70 12.75 -21.99
N SER A 295 -10.12 13.25 -20.90
CA SER A 295 -10.56 14.49 -20.25
C SER A 295 -10.17 15.73 -21.07
N ARG A 296 -10.95 16.81 -20.92
CA ARG A 296 -10.64 18.14 -21.46
C ARG A 296 -9.97 19.07 -20.45
N SER A 297 -9.66 18.55 -19.28
CA SER A 297 -8.99 19.27 -18.20
C SER A 297 -7.63 19.80 -18.64
N ARG A 298 -7.27 20.99 -18.16
CA ARG A 298 -5.96 21.60 -18.42
C ARG A 298 -4.99 21.23 -17.29
N ILE A 299 -3.70 21.24 -17.60
CA ILE A 299 -2.64 21.10 -16.60
C ILE A 299 -2.20 22.49 -16.19
N ARG A 300 -2.37 22.81 -14.90
CA ARG A 300 -2.04 24.10 -14.32
C ARG A 300 -0.82 23.98 -13.39
N MET A 301 0.26 24.69 -13.71
CA MET A 301 1.43 24.75 -12.85
C MET A 301 1.17 25.70 -11.68
N VAL A 302 1.42 25.23 -10.44
CA VAL A 302 1.23 26.00 -9.20
C VAL A 302 2.57 26.13 -8.50
N PRO A 303 3.10 27.35 -8.28
CA PRO A 303 4.37 27.54 -7.55
C PRO A 303 4.36 26.85 -6.18
N TYR A 304 5.50 26.28 -5.77
CA TYR A 304 5.62 25.57 -4.49
C TYR A 304 5.24 26.43 -3.29
N GLU A 305 5.58 27.72 -3.31
CA GLU A 305 5.30 28.67 -2.23
C GLU A 305 3.79 28.91 -2.02
N LYS A 306 2.96 28.60 -3.05
CA LYS A 306 1.51 28.67 -2.95
C LYS A 306 0.87 27.34 -2.52
N ALA A 307 1.57 26.24 -2.77
CA ALA A 307 1.06 24.90 -2.50
C ALA A 307 1.41 24.37 -1.11
N PHE A 308 2.53 24.83 -0.54
CA PHE A 308 3.06 24.30 0.72
C PHE A 308 3.53 25.43 1.64
N ALA A 309 3.51 25.15 2.95
CA ALA A 309 4.09 26.06 3.96
C ALA A 309 5.61 26.18 3.80
N ALA A 310 6.17 27.28 4.29
CA ALA A 310 7.61 27.51 4.28
C ALA A 310 8.37 26.34 4.95
N GLY A 311 9.44 25.87 4.29
CA GLY A 311 10.25 24.74 4.78
C GLY A 311 9.79 23.35 4.31
N PHE A 312 8.83 23.28 3.39
CA PHE A 312 8.51 22.02 2.71
C PHE A 312 9.64 21.68 1.72
N ASP A 313 10.33 20.57 1.99
CA ASP A 313 11.43 20.04 1.17
C ASP A 313 10.94 18.73 0.53
N ASP A 314 10.82 18.69 -0.80
CA ASP A 314 10.40 17.50 -1.54
C ASP A 314 11.58 16.89 -2.31
N LEU A 315 11.60 15.57 -2.41
CA LEU A 315 12.62 14.84 -3.16
C LEU A 315 12.39 14.99 -4.67
N ALA A 316 13.46 15.31 -5.40
CA ALA A 316 13.40 15.38 -6.86
C ALA A 316 13.04 14.02 -7.47
N VAL A 317 13.65 12.93 -7.00
CA VAL A 317 13.38 11.57 -7.48
C VAL A 317 13.20 10.62 -6.29
N ARG A 318 12.17 9.76 -6.36
CA ARG A 318 11.95 8.69 -5.39
C ARG A 318 11.70 7.39 -6.15
N GLN A 319 12.76 6.59 -6.26
CA GLN A 319 12.79 5.34 -7.03
C GLN A 319 13.39 4.22 -6.17
N PRO A 320 12.70 3.05 -6.01
CA PRO A 320 13.24 1.91 -5.28
C PRO A 320 14.27 1.14 -6.09
N ASP A 321 15.31 0.62 -5.45
CA ASP A 321 15.99 -0.59 -5.89
C ASP A 321 15.15 -1.79 -5.45
N LEU A 322 14.78 -2.65 -6.39
CA LEU A 322 13.94 -3.83 -6.15
C LEU A 322 14.74 -5.14 -6.17
N THR A 323 16.08 -5.07 -6.22
CA THR A 323 16.94 -6.25 -6.32
C THR A 323 16.70 -7.23 -5.18
N ARG A 324 16.59 -6.73 -3.94
CA ARG A 324 16.40 -7.56 -2.74
C ARG A 324 15.07 -8.32 -2.78
N ILE A 325 13.97 -7.64 -3.04
CA ILE A 325 12.65 -8.28 -3.07
C ILE A 325 12.49 -9.22 -4.28
N ARG A 326 13.07 -8.88 -5.43
CA ARG A 326 13.12 -9.77 -6.59
C ARG A 326 13.89 -11.07 -6.29
N GLY A 327 15.02 -10.96 -5.63
CA GLY A 327 15.80 -12.14 -5.21
C GLY A 327 15.10 -12.99 -4.16
N ALA A 328 14.36 -12.37 -3.25
CA ALA A 328 13.71 -13.06 -2.14
C ALA A 328 12.42 -13.81 -2.54
N ILE A 329 11.58 -13.21 -3.39
CA ILE A 329 10.24 -13.74 -3.72
C ILE A 329 9.89 -13.67 -5.20
N GLY A 330 10.82 -13.32 -6.10
CA GLY A 330 10.54 -13.19 -7.54
C GLY A 330 9.58 -12.04 -7.87
N PHE A 331 9.48 -11.00 -7.03
CA PHE A 331 8.52 -9.91 -7.20
C PHE A 331 8.65 -9.21 -8.55
N ALA A 332 7.55 -9.17 -9.30
CA ALA A 332 7.43 -8.46 -10.57
C ALA A 332 6.05 -7.78 -10.65
N PRO A 333 5.96 -6.44 -10.51
CA PRO A 333 4.71 -5.74 -10.65
C PRO A 333 4.23 -5.79 -12.11
N SER A 334 2.99 -6.22 -12.32
CA SER A 334 2.45 -6.55 -13.64
C SER A 334 1.37 -5.59 -14.14
N ILE A 335 0.71 -4.84 -13.24
CA ILE A 335 -0.43 -3.99 -13.59
C ILE A 335 0.07 -2.63 -14.09
N PRO A 336 -0.20 -2.26 -15.37
CA PRO A 336 0.23 -0.99 -15.91
C PRO A 336 -0.47 0.21 -15.23
N LEU A 337 0.23 1.34 -15.09
CA LEU A 337 -0.33 2.55 -14.47
C LEU A 337 -1.60 3.06 -15.18
N VAL A 338 -1.67 2.91 -16.51
CA VAL A 338 -2.89 3.22 -17.29
C VAL A 338 -4.10 2.42 -16.82
N GLN A 339 -3.92 1.13 -16.51
CA GLN A 339 -5.01 0.30 -15.97
C GLN A 339 -5.40 0.77 -14.57
N THR A 340 -4.43 1.06 -13.71
CA THR A 340 -4.68 1.62 -12.37
C THR A 340 -5.48 2.93 -12.42
N ILE A 341 -5.17 3.82 -13.38
CA ILE A 341 -5.91 5.08 -13.58
C ILE A 341 -7.38 4.79 -13.94
N ARG A 342 -7.63 3.87 -14.87
CA ARG A 342 -8.99 3.49 -15.28
C ARG A 342 -9.79 2.88 -14.15
N ASP A 343 -9.19 1.95 -13.40
CA ASP A 343 -9.85 1.26 -12.30
C ASP A 343 -10.15 2.22 -11.14
N LEU A 344 -9.24 3.15 -10.87
CA LEU A 344 -9.48 4.21 -9.87
C LEU A 344 -10.61 5.14 -10.29
N ALA A 345 -10.71 5.51 -11.57
CA ALA A 345 -11.81 6.32 -12.07
C ALA A 345 -13.14 5.58 -11.97
N ALA A 346 -13.19 4.30 -12.34
CA ALA A 346 -14.39 3.47 -12.21
C ALA A 346 -14.87 3.39 -10.74
N GLU A 347 -13.95 3.12 -9.81
CA GLU A 347 -14.24 3.10 -8.37
C GLU A 347 -14.81 4.43 -7.86
N LEU A 348 -14.25 5.57 -8.30
CA LEU A 348 -14.76 6.89 -7.88
C LEU A 348 -16.16 7.14 -8.40
N THR A 349 -16.47 6.73 -9.64
CA THR A 349 -17.83 6.83 -10.22
C THR A 349 -18.84 6.00 -9.43
N GLU A 350 -18.50 4.75 -9.09
CA GLU A 350 -19.36 3.88 -8.28
C GLU A 350 -19.67 4.49 -6.91
N ARG A 351 -18.65 5.04 -6.25
CA ARG A 351 -18.81 5.68 -4.92
C ARG A 351 -19.70 6.93 -4.96
N GLU A 352 -19.59 7.74 -6.00
CA GLU A 352 -20.46 8.92 -6.17
C GLU A 352 -21.90 8.48 -6.41
N GLY A 353 -22.13 7.40 -7.17
CA GLY A 353 -23.43 6.79 -7.36
C GLY A 353 -24.06 6.28 -6.07
N GLU A 354 -23.29 5.53 -5.26
CA GLU A 354 -23.74 5.02 -3.95
C GLU A 354 -24.17 6.17 -3.00
N VAL A 355 -23.40 7.28 -2.98
CA VAL A 355 -23.74 8.45 -2.15
C VAL A 355 -25.00 9.13 -2.65
N ALA A 356 -25.17 9.28 -3.97
CA ALA A 356 -26.36 9.88 -4.56
C ALA A 356 -27.63 9.05 -4.27
N ASP A 357 -27.56 7.73 -4.38
CA ASP A 357 -28.65 6.81 -4.07
C ASP A 357 -29.03 6.85 -2.58
N MET A 358 -28.06 6.93 -1.67
CA MET A 358 -28.32 7.07 -0.23
C MET A 358 -29.01 8.38 0.11
N VAL A 359 -28.62 9.49 -0.54
CA VAL A 359 -29.25 10.81 -0.34
C VAL A 359 -30.68 10.78 -0.87
N ALA A 360 -30.91 10.18 -2.05
CA ALA A 360 -32.24 10.03 -2.63
C ALA A 360 -33.16 9.17 -1.74
N ALA A 361 -32.65 8.08 -1.17
CA ALA A 361 -33.41 7.21 -0.29
C ALA A 361 -33.67 7.82 1.12
N GLY A 362 -32.75 8.65 1.63
CA GLY A 362 -32.87 9.34 2.91
C GLY A 362 -33.76 10.59 2.87
N GLY A 363 -33.98 11.19 1.71
CA GLY A 363 -34.87 12.33 1.50
C GLY A 363 -36.37 11.98 1.41
N ALA A 364 -36.72 10.69 1.51
CA ALA A 364 -38.10 10.19 1.44
C ALA A 364 -38.68 9.81 2.82
N ARG A 365 -38.13 10.37 3.91
CA ARG A 365 -38.66 10.21 5.28
C ARG A 365 -39.10 11.55 5.89
#